data_07e0ddeec890fbc73b1c8f6487c8793b
#
_entry.id   07e0ddeec890fbc73b1c8f6487c8793b
#
_cell.length_a   1.000
_cell.length_b   1.000
_cell.length_c   1.000
_cell.angle_alpha   90.00
_cell.angle_beta   90.00
_cell.angle_gamma   90.00
#
_symmetry.space_group_name_H-M   'P 1'
#
loop_
_entity.id
_entity.type
_entity.pdbx_description
1 polymer ?
#
loop_
_entity_poly.entity_id
_entity_poly.type
_entity_poly.pdbx_seq_one_letter_code
_entity_poly.pdbx_strand_id
1 'polypeptide(L)'
;MSGMLAGKQVVITGASRGIGLGIAQGFAAAGAKLTLIADDANVLARAAELGATGFLADITDGAAVSQTLAGLSCIDTLVNNAGLERLTPIIDGGDDVEAVFRRIIEINIIGTQIVTRRALPKMVSGSSIINTASIWGRVAEPRFGAYVASKHAIIGLTKTWARELGPRGIRVNTVCPGWVRTEASMRSLKLMAQWRQLSEDDLLASIVGSQALPGLMEPEDMAETYMFLASDAAKNITGQSLGVDRGEVPW
;
A
#
# COMPACT_ATOMS: atom_id res chain seq x y z
N MET A 1 7.48 2.59 -20.91
CA MET A 1 6.46 1.57 -20.48
C MET A 1 5.04 1.96 -20.87
N SER A 2 4.89 2.85 -21.83
CA SER A 2 3.61 3.25 -22.40
C SER A 2 2.89 2.01 -22.99
N GLY A 3 1.63 1.78 -22.57
CA GLY A 3 0.79 0.71 -23.07
C GLY A 3 0.91 -0.66 -22.36
N MET A 4 1.80 -0.83 -21.41
CA MET A 4 1.99 -2.11 -20.69
C MET A 4 0.70 -2.61 -20.00
N LEU A 5 -0.15 -1.69 -19.56
CA LEU A 5 -1.41 -2.00 -18.87
C LEU A 5 -2.63 -1.46 -19.63
N ALA A 6 -2.50 -1.26 -20.95
CA ALA A 6 -3.55 -0.69 -21.78
C ALA A 6 -4.87 -1.45 -21.62
N GLY A 7 -5.92 -0.75 -21.20
CA GLY A 7 -7.26 -1.29 -21.03
C GLY A 7 -7.47 -2.17 -19.77
N LYS A 8 -6.43 -2.49 -19.01
CA LYS A 8 -6.53 -3.25 -17.76
C LYS A 8 -7.36 -2.51 -16.71
N GLN A 9 -8.29 -3.21 -16.09
CA GLN A 9 -9.11 -2.70 -14.98
C GLN A 9 -8.35 -2.82 -13.67
N VAL A 10 -8.02 -1.70 -13.03
CA VAL A 10 -7.20 -1.64 -11.83
C VAL A 10 -7.95 -0.94 -10.71
N VAL A 11 -7.99 -1.56 -9.53
CA VAL A 11 -8.55 -0.96 -8.31
C VAL A 11 -7.39 -0.62 -7.39
N ILE A 12 -7.32 0.61 -6.87
CA ILE A 12 -6.29 1.07 -5.95
C ILE A 12 -6.96 1.68 -4.70
N THR A 13 -6.63 1.16 -3.52
CA THR A 13 -7.09 1.74 -2.25
C THR A 13 -6.05 2.70 -1.67
N GLY A 14 -6.51 3.73 -0.93
CA GLY A 14 -5.63 4.77 -0.38
C GLY A 14 -5.01 5.65 -1.46
N ALA A 15 -5.74 5.93 -2.54
CA ALA A 15 -5.22 6.59 -3.74
C ALA A 15 -5.39 8.12 -3.75
N SER A 16 -5.83 8.76 -2.65
CA SER A 16 -6.02 10.21 -2.56
C SER A 16 -4.71 10.99 -2.44
N ARG A 17 -3.62 10.37 -1.95
CA ARG A 17 -2.32 10.98 -1.69
C ARG A 17 -1.20 9.96 -1.58
N GLY A 18 0.04 10.44 -1.44
CA GLY A 18 1.22 9.64 -1.14
C GLY A 18 1.45 8.51 -2.14
N ILE A 19 1.92 7.36 -1.65
CA ILE A 19 2.27 6.20 -2.48
C ILE A 19 1.11 5.77 -3.38
N GLY A 20 -0.12 5.71 -2.85
CA GLY A 20 -1.28 5.29 -3.63
C GLY A 20 -1.60 6.21 -4.81
N LEU A 21 -1.40 7.52 -4.65
CA LEU A 21 -1.54 8.49 -5.74
C LEU A 21 -0.41 8.33 -6.76
N GLY A 22 0.85 8.19 -6.32
CA GLY A 22 1.98 7.96 -7.23
C GLY A 22 1.80 6.68 -8.07
N ILE A 23 1.31 5.60 -7.44
CA ILE A 23 0.95 4.38 -8.16
C ILE A 23 -0.16 4.67 -9.20
N ALA A 24 -1.23 5.37 -8.80
CA ALA A 24 -2.34 5.68 -9.69
C ALA A 24 -1.90 6.48 -10.91
N GLN A 25 -1.03 7.47 -10.73
CA GLN A 25 -0.43 8.27 -11.82
C GLN A 25 0.35 7.39 -12.81
N GLY A 26 1.21 6.50 -12.31
CA GLY A 26 1.97 5.59 -13.16
C GLY A 26 1.07 4.62 -13.93
N PHE A 27 0.04 4.05 -13.29
CA PHE A 27 -0.91 3.15 -13.93
C PHE A 27 -1.77 3.86 -14.98
N ALA A 28 -2.20 5.11 -14.71
CA ALA A 28 -2.91 5.93 -15.70
C ALA A 28 -2.03 6.20 -16.93
N ALA A 29 -0.78 6.60 -16.73
CA ALA A 29 0.18 6.82 -17.79
C ALA A 29 0.48 5.54 -18.62
N ALA A 30 0.37 4.36 -17.99
CA ALA A 30 0.49 3.06 -18.64
C ALA A 30 -0.79 2.61 -19.39
N GLY A 31 -1.87 3.40 -19.37
CA GLY A 31 -3.12 3.16 -20.08
C GLY A 31 -4.14 2.28 -19.35
N ALA A 32 -3.98 2.09 -18.04
CA ALA A 32 -4.94 1.36 -17.22
C ALA A 32 -6.23 2.17 -17.00
N LYS A 33 -7.35 1.46 -16.84
CA LYS A 33 -8.63 2.03 -16.39
C LYS A 33 -8.71 1.90 -14.87
N LEU A 34 -8.76 3.04 -14.17
CA LEU A 34 -8.59 3.07 -12.73
C LEU A 34 -9.92 3.26 -11.98
N THR A 35 -10.04 2.53 -10.88
CA THR A 35 -11.00 2.78 -9.81
C THR A 35 -10.21 3.09 -8.54
N LEU A 36 -10.36 4.31 -8.04
CA LEU A 36 -9.63 4.84 -6.88
C LEU A 36 -10.56 4.91 -5.68
N ILE A 37 -10.11 4.36 -4.55
CA ILE A 37 -10.88 4.30 -3.30
C ILE A 37 -10.05 4.94 -2.19
N ALA A 38 -10.61 5.86 -1.42
CA ALA A 38 -10.03 6.38 -0.19
C ALA A 38 -11.12 6.91 0.76
N ASP A 39 -10.76 7.05 2.04
CA ASP A 39 -11.58 7.69 3.08
C ASP A 39 -11.46 9.22 3.13
N ASP A 40 -10.77 9.80 2.15
CA ASP A 40 -10.48 11.22 1.98
C ASP A 40 -11.12 11.72 0.68
N ALA A 41 -11.91 12.79 0.77
CA ALA A 41 -12.66 13.36 -0.36
C ALA A 41 -11.77 13.82 -1.53
N ASN A 42 -10.47 14.07 -1.31
CA ASN A 42 -9.52 14.38 -2.38
C ASN A 42 -9.45 13.27 -3.45
N VAL A 43 -9.82 12.03 -3.12
CA VAL A 43 -9.85 10.93 -4.10
C VAL A 43 -10.70 11.25 -5.32
N LEU A 44 -11.78 12.01 -5.17
CA LEU A 44 -12.67 12.38 -6.28
C LEU A 44 -11.99 13.34 -7.25
N ALA A 45 -11.29 14.36 -6.72
CA ALA A 45 -10.53 15.30 -7.54
C ALA A 45 -9.36 14.59 -8.25
N ARG A 46 -8.60 13.74 -7.52
CA ARG A 46 -7.50 12.96 -8.11
C ARG A 46 -7.96 12.00 -9.18
N ALA A 47 -9.11 11.36 -8.99
CA ALA A 47 -9.70 10.51 -10.01
C ALA A 47 -10.05 11.30 -11.27
N ALA A 48 -10.68 12.46 -11.12
CA ALA A 48 -11.01 13.33 -12.25
C ALA A 48 -9.75 13.78 -13.03
N GLU A 49 -8.69 14.18 -12.34
CA GLU A 49 -7.40 14.57 -12.95
C GLU A 49 -6.78 13.42 -13.76
N LEU A 50 -6.97 12.16 -13.34
CA LEU A 50 -6.41 10.97 -13.98
C LEU A 50 -7.38 10.29 -14.99
N GLY A 51 -8.57 10.86 -15.22
CA GLY A 51 -9.60 10.21 -16.04
C GLY A 51 -10.08 8.88 -15.45
N ALA A 52 -10.04 8.74 -14.13
CA ALA A 52 -10.40 7.56 -13.37
C ALA A 52 -11.77 7.71 -12.70
N THR A 53 -12.31 6.62 -12.15
CA THR A 53 -13.49 6.65 -11.28
C THR A 53 -13.05 6.69 -9.82
N GLY A 54 -13.49 7.71 -9.07
CA GLY A 54 -13.17 7.88 -7.65
C GLY A 54 -14.34 7.52 -6.74
N PHE A 55 -14.05 6.90 -5.60
CA PHE A 55 -15.01 6.59 -4.55
C PHE A 55 -14.50 7.00 -3.18
N LEU A 56 -15.32 7.78 -2.46
CA LEU A 56 -15.10 8.06 -1.04
C LEU A 56 -15.67 6.90 -0.23
N ALA A 57 -14.80 6.06 0.35
CA ALA A 57 -15.21 4.92 1.15
C ALA A 57 -14.11 4.50 2.14
N ASP A 58 -14.52 4.17 3.37
CA ASP A 58 -13.68 3.48 4.34
C ASP A 58 -13.62 1.99 3.96
N ILE A 59 -12.40 1.45 3.82
CA ILE A 59 -12.20 0.05 3.44
C ILE A 59 -12.64 -0.94 4.51
N THR A 60 -12.90 -0.49 5.73
CA THR A 60 -13.45 -1.31 6.82
C THR A 60 -14.96 -1.50 6.73
N ASP A 61 -15.65 -0.66 5.93
CA ASP A 61 -17.06 -0.82 5.61
C ASP A 61 -17.23 -1.74 4.38
N GLY A 62 -17.57 -3.00 4.64
CA GLY A 62 -17.77 -3.99 3.58
C GLY A 62 -18.95 -3.70 2.65
N ALA A 63 -19.96 -2.94 3.08
CA ALA A 63 -21.08 -2.53 2.24
C ALA A 63 -20.64 -1.41 1.28
N ALA A 64 -19.96 -0.39 1.80
CA ALA A 64 -19.39 0.68 1.00
C ALA A 64 -18.41 0.12 -0.05
N VAL A 65 -17.47 -0.77 0.35
CA VAL A 65 -16.56 -1.44 -0.60
C VAL A 65 -17.31 -2.21 -1.68
N SER A 66 -18.39 -2.93 -1.32
CA SER A 66 -19.19 -3.66 -2.31
C SER A 66 -19.84 -2.73 -3.33
N GLN A 67 -20.32 -1.56 -2.91
CA GLN A 67 -20.91 -0.55 -3.79
C GLN A 67 -19.87 0.03 -4.76
N THR A 68 -18.65 0.34 -4.28
CA THR A 68 -17.58 0.87 -5.15
C THR A 68 -17.20 -0.11 -6.26
N LEU A 69 -17.26 -1.41 -5.99
CA LEU A 69 -16.90 -2.44 -6.95
C LEU A 69 -18.09 -2.90 -7.82
N ALA A 70 -19.33 -2.53 -7.50
CA ALA A 70 -20.54 -3.07 -8.15
C ALA A 70 -20.53 -2.88 -9.68
N GLY A 71 -20.13 -1.70 -10.15
CA GLY A 71 -20.11 -1.34 -11.58
C GLY A 71 -18.99 -1.99 -12.40
N LEU A 72 -18.03 -2.66 -11.78
CA LEU A 72 -16.92 -3.30 -12.49
C LEU A 72 -17.33 -4.68 -13.01
N SER A 73 -17.06 -4.95 -14.29
CA SER A 73 -17.26 -6.28 -14.88
C SER A 73 -16.13 -7.25 -14.57
N CYS A 74 -14.89 -6.74 -14.44
CA CYS A 74 -13.71 -7.50 -14.08
C CYS A 74 -12.72 -6.62 -13.31
N ILE A 75 -11.75 -7.27 -12.65
CA ILE A 75 -10.60 -6.62 -11.99
C ILE A 75 -9.36 -7.40 -12.40
N ASP A 76 -8.51 -6.79 -13.22
CA ASP A 76 -7.22 -7.36 -13.62
C ASP A 76 -6.16 -7.21 -12.51
N THR A 77 -6.19 -6.08 -11.81
CA THR A 77 -5.25 -5.81 -10.72
C THR A 77 -5.96 -5.13 -9.55
N LEU A 78 -5.73 -5.67 -8.36
CA LEU A 78 -6.09 -5.03 -7.09
C LEU A 78 -4.82 -4.58 -6.38
N VAL A 79 -4.71 -3.28 -6.08
CA VAL A 79 -3.65 -2.71 -5.24
C VAL A 79 -4.23 -2.34 -3.88
N ASN A 80 -3.92 -3.12 -2.86
CA ASN A 80 -4.24 -2.84 -1.47
C ASN A 80 -3.14 -1.94 -0.89
N ASN A 81 -3.34 -0.62 -0.97
CA ASN A 81 -2.37 0.35 -0.46
C ASN A 81 -2.90 1.16 0.73
N ALA A 82 -4.22 1.28 0.91
CA ALA A 82 -4.77 1.97 2.07
C ALA A 82 -4.18 1.45 3.38
N GLY A 83 -3.81 2.37 4.27
CA GLY A 83 -3.23 2.03 5.54
C GLY A 83 -3.07 3.22 6.47
N LEU A 84 -3.07 2.95 7.76
CA LEU A 84 -2.86 3.92 8.82
C LEU A 84 -1.56 3.63 9.55
N GLU A 85 -0.77 4.66 9.76
CA GLU A 85 0.44 4.64 10.57
C GLU A 85 0.32 5.70 11.66
N ARG A 86 0.44 5.27 12.92
CA ARG A 86 0.46 6.13 14.12
C ARG A 86 1.37 5.49 15.17
N LEU A 87 1.81 6.32 16.11
CA LEU A 87 2.52 5.84 17.30
C LEU A 87 1.57 5.01 18.18
N THR A 88 2.07 3.87 18.63
CA THR A 88 1.41 2.99 19.60
C THR A 88 2.47 2.45 20.57
N PRO A 89 3.08 3.35 21.37
CA PRO A 89 4.13 2.96 22.31
C PRO A 89 3.56 2.04 23.40
N ILE A 90 4.37 1.09 23.87
CA ILE A 90 4.00 0.18 24.98
C ILE A 90 4.21 0.86 26.33
N ILE A 91 5.01 1.91 26.38
CA ILE A 91 5.31 2.72 27.57
C ILE A 91 4.95 4.16 27.24
N ASP A 92 4.39 4.89 28.17
CA ASP A 92 4.03 6.32 28.05
C ASP A 92 3.08 6.65 26.90
N GLY A 93 2.09 5.80 26.65
CA GLY A 93 1.25 5.87 25.47
C GLY A 93 -0.02 6.70 25.60
N GLY A 94 -0.39 7.18 26.77
CA GLY A 94 -1.67 7.87 26.98
C GLY A 94 -2.89 6.92 26.89
N ASP A 95 -4.09 7.43 27.18
CA ASP A 95 -5.32 6.63 27.31
C ASP A 95 -5.91 6.18 25.97
N ASP A 96 -5.53 6.76 24.85
CA ASP A 96 -6.06 6.49 23.52
C ASP A 96 -5.26 5.44 22.73
N VAL A 97 -4.10 5.00 23.20
CA VAL A 97 -3.20 4.08 22.49
C VAL A 97 -3.88 2.79 22.07
N GLU A 98 -4.70 2.21 22.94
CA GLU A 98 -5.42 0.98 22.58
C GLU A 98 -6.43 1.20 21.44
N ALA A 99 -7.14 2.31 21.44
CA ALA A 99 -8.08 2.65 20.39
C ALA A 99 -7.35 2.87 19.05
N VAL A 100 -6.22 3.59 19.08
CA VAL A 100 -5.35 3.78 17.90
C VAL A 100 -4.80 2.45 17.42
N PHE A 101 -4.33 1.59 18.33
CA PHE A 101 -3.83 0.26 18.00
C PHE A 101 -4.91 -0.55 17.24
N ARG A 102 -6.13 -0.64 17.81
CA ARG A 102 -7.27 -1.34 17.20
C ARG A 102 -7.58 -0.79 15.81
N ARG A 103 -7.62 0.54 15.66
CA ARG A 103 -7.91 1.18 14.37
C ARG A 103 -6.87 0.86 13.32
N ILE A 104 -5.58 0.81 13.67
CA ILE A 104 -4.52 0.40 12.74
C ILE A 104 -4.73 -1.04 12.27
N ILE A 105 -5.00 -1.96 13.18
CA ILE A 105 -5.25 -3.37 12.85
C ILE A 105 -6.49 -3.49 11.97
N GLU A 106 -7.54 -2.77 12.30
CA GLU A 106 -8.80 -2.78 11.55
C GLU A 106 -8.61 -2.30 10.11
N ILE A 107 -7.94 -1.16 9.89
CA ILE A 107 -7.69 -0.65 8.55
C ILE A 107 -6.70 -1.54 7.81
N ASN A 108 -5.51 -1.75 8.39
CA ASN A 108 -4.39 -2.34 7.66
C ASN A 108 -4.57 -3.83 7.38
N ILE A 109 -5.24 -4.57 8.26
CA ILE A 109 -5.43 -6.02 8.12
C ILE A 109 -6.85 -6.34 7.70
N ILE A 110 -7.85 -5.97 8.50
CA ILE A 110 -9.24 -6.36 8.27
C ILE A 110 -9.78 -5.65 7.02
N GLY A 111 -9.53 -4.35 6.86
CA GLY A 111 -9.93 -3.60 5.67
C GLY A 111 -9.31 -4.17 4.40
N THR A 112 -8.01 -4.49 4.42
CA THR A 112 -7.33 -5.15 3.29
C THR A 112 -7.99 -6.50 2.93
N GLN A 113 -8.35 -7.29 3.94
CA GLN A 113 -9.06 -8.57 3.74
C GLN A 113 -10.47 -8.35 3.18
N ILE A 114 -11.21 -7.35 3.67
CA ILE A 114 -12.55 -7.01 3.18
C ILE A 114 -12.49 -6.65 1.70
N VAL A 115 -11.61 -5.71 1.31
CA VAL A 115 -11.46 -5.28 -0.09
C VAL A 115 -11.10 -6.48 -0.99
N THR A 116 -10.09 -7.25 -0.59
CA THR A 116 -9.66 -8.43 -1.34
C THR A 116 -10.82 -9.39 -1.55
N ARG A 117 -11.53 -9.73 -0.49
CA ARG A 117 -12.63 -10.68 -0.53
C ARG A 117 -13.80 -10.19 -1.41
N ARG A 118 -14.09 -8.88 -1.41
CA ARG A 118 -15.11 -8.28 -2.27
C ARG A 118 -14.70 -8.19 -3.74
N ALA A 119 -13.40 -8.05 -4.00
CA ALA A 119 -12.86 -8.01 -5.38
C ALA A 119 -12.82 -9.41 -6.04
N LEU A 120 -12.55 -10.48 -5.27
CA LEU A 120 -12.33 -11.83 -5.78
C LEU A 120 -13.39 -12.38 -6.76
N PRO A 121 -14.70 -12.11 -6.60
CA PRO A 121 -15.70 -12.57 -7.58
C PRO A 121 -15.53 -11.98 -8.98
N LYS A 122 -14.79 -10.85 -9.09
CA LYS A 122 -14.53 -10.14 -10.35
C LYS A 122 -13.12 -10.38 -10.89
N MET A 123 -12.31 -11.20 -10.20
CA MET A 123 -10.95 -11.55 -10.58
C MET A 123 -10.92 -12.95 -11.22
N VAL A 124 -10.25 -13.04 -12.34
CA VAL A 124 -10.12 -14.27 -13.15
C VAL A 124 -8.65 -14.70 -13.26
N SER A 125 -8.39 -15.83 -13.92
CA SER A 125 -7.02 -16.27 -14.22
C SER A 125 -6.23 -15.15 -14.95
N GLY A 126 -5.00 -14.93 -14.51
CA GLY A 126 -4.14 -13.84 -14.96
C GLY A 126 -4.22 -12.56 -14.11
N SER A 127 -5.24 -12.43 -13.23
CA SER A 127 -5.33 -11.28 -12.33
C SER A 127 -4.19 -11.26 -11.29
N SER A 128 -3.92 -10.06 -10.73
CA SER A 128 -2.88 -9.82 -9.74
C SER A 128 -3.41 -9.05 -8.53
N ILE A 129 -3.05 -9.47 -7.33
CA ILE A 129 -3.24 -8.73 -6.08
C ILE A 129 -1.87 -8.26 -5.61
N ILE A 130 -1.74 -6.96 -5.35
CA ILE A 130 -0.51 -6.36 -4.86
C ILE A 130 -0.81 -5.64 -3.54
N ASN A 131 -0.26 -6.17 -2.46
CA ASN A 131 -0.41 -5.58 -1.15
C ASN A 131 0.74 -4.61 -0.85
N THR A 132 0.47 -3.51 -0.16
CA THR A 132 1.52 -2.59 0.32
C THR A 132 1.84 -2.92 1.78
N ALA A 133 3.01 -3.55 2.01
CA ALA A 133 3.56 -3.71 3.34
C ALA A 133 4.43 -2.50 3.72
N SER A 134 5.64 -2.72 4.17
CA SER A 134 6.69 -1.75 4.53
C SER A 134 7.97 -2.53 4.82
N ILE A 135 9.12 -1.87 4.84
CA ILE A 135 10.33 -2.43 5.49
C ILE A 135 10.03 -2.80 6.95
N TRP A 136 9.15 -2.07 7.63
CA TRP A 136 8.71 -2.41 8.99
C TRP A 136 7.74 -3.61 9.07
N GLY A 137 7.45 -4.26 7.96
CA GLY A 137 6.90 -5.61 7.90
C GLY A 137 7.98 -6.69 7.97
N ARG A 138 9.24 -6.31 7.99
CA ARG A 138 10.44 -7.15 7.99
C ARG A 138 11.33 -6.91 9.21
N VAL A 139 11.46 -5.64 9.60
CA VAL A 139 12.16 -5.19 10.80
C VAL A 139 11.19 -4.46 11.71
N ALA A 140 11.66 -3.99 12.86
CA ALA A 140 10.84 -3.27 13.83
C ALA A 140 11.32 -1.84 13.99
N GLU A 141 10.38 -0.94 14.31
CA GLU A 141 10.67 0.42 14.76
C GLU A 141 9.98 0.64 16.12
N PRO A 142 10.72 1.08 17.15
CA PRO A 142 10.15 1.38 18.46
C PRO A 142 8.97 2.34 18.36
N ARG A 143 7.97 2.19 19.24
CA ARG A 143 6.75 3.00 19.35
C ARG A 143 5.74 2.85 18.19
N PHE A 144 6.01 2.06 17.15
CA PHE A 144 5.10 1.78 16.05
C PHE A 144 4.52 0.36 16.09
N GLY A 145 4.33 -0.21 17.29
CA GLY A 145 3.99 -1.63 17.49
C GLY A 145 2.82 -2.12 16.64
N ALA A 146 1.69 -1.39 16.61
CA ALA A 146 0.52 -1.78 15.81
C ALA A 146 0.81 -1.76 14.30
N TYR A 147 1.51 -0.73 13.82
CA TYR A 147 1.86 -0.63 12.41
C TYR A 147 2.82 -1.74 11.99
N VAL A 148 3.91 -1.94 12.76
CA VAL A 148 4.87 -3.03 12.55
C VAL A 148 4.15 -4.38 12.51
N ALA A 149 3.31 -4.68 13.51
CA ALA A 149 2.54 -5.93 13.55
C ALA A 149 1.63 -6.08 12.33
N SER A 150 0.94 -5.00 11.93
CA SER A 150 0.05 -5.02 10.76
C SER A 150 0.81 -5.31 9.46
N LYS A 151 2.01 -4.74 9.28
CA LYS A 151 2.79 -4.92 8.05
C LYS A 151 3.45 -6.30 7.98
N HIS A 152 3.83 -6.90 9.11
CA HIS A 152 4.19 -8.32 9.20
C HIS A 152 3.00 -9.23 8.83
N ALA A 153 1.80 -8.91 9.33
CA ALA A 153 0.59 -9.67 9.00
C ALA A 153 0.27 -9.63 7.50
N ILE A 154 0.43 -8.48 6.83
CA ILE A 154 0.24 -8.35 5.37
C ILE A 154 1.19 -9.27 4.59
N ILE A 155 2.44 -9.41 5.00
CA ILE A 155 3.38 -10.36 4.40
C ILE A 155 2.88 -11.80 4.58
N GLY A 156 2.40 -12.14 5.79
CA GLY A 156 1.81 -13.45 6.08
C GLY A 156 0.58 -13.75 5.22
N LEU A 157 -0.37 -12.79 5.15
CA LEU A 157 -1.57 -12.91 4.32
C LEU A 157 -1.22 -13.07 2.83
N THR A 158 -0.24 -12.32 2.33
CA THR A 158 0.23 -12.44 0.94
C THR A 158 0.68 -13.86 0.61
N LYS A 159 1.47 -14.49 1.48
CA LYS A 159 1.93 -15.88 1.31
C LYS A 159 0.78 -16.87 1.33
N THR A 160 -0.16 -16.68 2.25
CA THR A 160 -1.36 -17.53 2.39
C THR A 160 -2.25 -17.42 1.15
N TRP A 161 -2.61 -16.19 0.77
CA TRP A 161 -3.48 -15.95 -0.38
C TRP A 161 -2.84 -16.37 -1.71
N ALA A 162 -1.52 -16.27 -1.85
CA ALA A 162 -0.83 -16.80 -3.03
C ALA A 162 -1.05 -18.31 -3.21
N ARG A 163 -1.09 -19.07 -2.10
CA ARG A 163 -1.38 -20.51 -2.14
C ARG A 163 -2.86 -20.82 -2.38
N GLU A 164 -3.76 -20.05 -1.79
CA GLU A 164 -5.20 -20.23 -1.94
C GLU A 164 -5.70 -19.84 -3.33
N LEU A 165 -5.13 -18.79 -3.93
CA LEU A 165 -5.59 -18.21 -5.19
C LEU A 165 -4.77 -18.68 -6.41
N GLY A 166 -3.58 -19.25 -6.18
CA GLY A 166 -2.74 -19.84 -7.23
C GLY A 166 -3.47 -20.85 -8.11
N PRO A 167 -4.26 -21.81 -7.57
CA PRO A 167 -5.06 -22.73 -8.37
C PRO A 167 -6.11 -22.04 -9.28
N ARG A 168 -6.48 -20.78 -8.98
CA ARG A 168 -7.33 -19.95 -9.83
C ARG A 168 -6.55 -19.12 -10.85
N GLY A 169 -5.22 -19.24 -10.89
CA GLY A 169 -4.35 -18.44 -11.75
C GLY A 169 -4.22 -16.97 -11.31
N ILE A 170 -4.53 -16.65 -10.05
CA ILE A 170 -4.42 -15.29 -9.49
C ILE A 170 -3.12 -15.20 -8.69
N ARG A 171 -2.27 -14.23 -9.03
CA ARG A 171 -1.02 -13.97 -8.32
C ARG A 171 -1.24 -13.02 -7.14
N VAL A 172 -0.53 -13.23 -6.05
CA VAL A 172 -0.57 -12.34 -4.88
C VAL A 172 0.85 -12.04 -4.43
N ASN A 173 1.24 -10.77 -4.47
CA ASN A 173 2.56 -10.31 -4.04
C ASN A 173 2.44 -9.10 -3.13
N THR A 174 3.51 -8.74 -2.46
CA THR A 174 3.56 -7.51 -1.67
C THR A 174 4.80 -6.70 -2.01
N VAL A 175 4.65 -5.39 -1.97
CA VAL A 175 5.76 -4.42 -2.02
C VAL A 175 6.02 -3.95 -0.59
N CYS A 176 7.29 -3.85 -0.23
CA CYS A 176 7.76 -3.34 1.05
C CYS A 176 8.53 -2.03 0.81
N PRO A 177 7.85 -0.87 0.78
CA PRO A 177 8.53 0.41 0.64
C PRO A 177 9.42 0.71 1.83
N GLY A 178 10.58 1.35 1.58
CA GLY A 178 11.36 2.05 2.58
C GLY A 178 10.82 3.46 2.83
N TRP A 179 11.71 4.42 3.09
CA TRP A 179 11.32 5.80 3.28
C TRP A 179 10.95 6.46 1.95
N VAL A 180 9.68 6.85 1.85
CA VAL A 180 9.11 7.59 0.71
C VAL A 180 8.62 8.93 1.22
N ARG A 181 8.91 10.03 0.54
CA ARG A 181 8.48 11.39 0.92
C ARG A 181 6.98 11.53 0.78
N THR A 182 6.25 11.19 1.84
CA THR A 182 4.80 11.34 1.95
C THR A 182 4.46 12.21 3.15
N GLU A 183 3.26 12.76 3.19
CA GLU A 183 2.77 13.46 4.38
C GLU A 183 2.83 12.58 5.64
N ALA A 184 2.51 11.28 5.51
CA ALA A 184 2.54 10.32 6.61
C ALA A 184 3.97 10.11 7.13
N SER A 185 4.92 9.78 6.25
CA SER A 185 6.32 9.53 6.64
C SER A 185 6.99 10.78 7.23
N MET A 186 6.73 11.96 6.66
CA MET A 186 7.29 13.20 7.18
C MET A 186 6.71 13.59 8.54
N ARG A 187 5.42 13.33 8.78
CA ARG A 187 4.82 13.45 10.12
C ARG A 187 5.50 12.51 11.12
N SER A 188 5.77 11.28 10.73
CA SER A 188 6.44 10.30 11.59
C SER A 188 7.90 10.66 11.83
N LEU A 189 8.61 11.16 10.80
CA LEU A 189 9.97 11.70 10.95
C LEU A 189 10.01 12.78 12.05
N LYS A 190 9.09 13.75 12.00
CA LYS A 190 9.00 14.81 13.00
C LYS A 190 8.80 14.27 14.42
N LEU A 191 7.88 13.31 14.59
CA LEU A 191 7.63 12.70 15.91
C LEU A 191 8.85 11.87 16.39
N MET A 192 9.51 11.16 15.48
CA MET A 192 10.72 10.40 15.79
C MET A 192 11.88 11.32 16.17
N ALA A 193 12.06 12.44 15.46
CA ALA A 193 13.09 13.42 15.74
C ALA A 193 12.91 14.02 17.16
N GLN A 194 11.68 14.42 17.51
CA GLN A 194 11.35 14.92 18.84
C GLN A 194 11.68 13.90 19.94
N TRP A 195 11.26 12.68 19.78
CA TRP A 195 11.51 11.62 20.76
C TRP A 195 13.00 11.25 20.85
N ARG A 196 13.74 11.23 19.71
CA ARG A 196 15.17 10.93 19.69
C ARG A 196 16.04 12.13 20.04
N GLN A 197 15.45 13.31 20.29
CA GLN A 197 16.15 14.57 20.55
C GLN A 197 17.14 14.95 19.44
N LEU A 198 16.73 14.74 18.21
CA LEU A 198 17.47 15.10 16.97
C LEU A 198 16.70 16.18 16.21
N SER A 199 17.38 16.89 15.31
CA SER A 199 16.69 17.67 14.28
C SER A 199 16.05 16.74 13.24
N GLU A 200 15.01 17.21 12.55
CA GLU A 200 14.38 16.45 11.46
C GLU A 200 15.40 16.18 10.33
N ASP A 201 16.27 17.14 10.04
CA ASP A 201 17.31 17.03 9.02
C ASP A 201 18.37 15.97 9.38
N ASP A 202 18.85 15.95 10.64
CA ASP A 202 19.83 14.97 11.09
C ASP A 202 19.25 13.55 11.08
N LEU A 203 17.99 13.40 11.52
CA LEU A 203 17.32 12.10 11.48
C LEU A 203 17.10 11.64 10.03
N LEU A 204 16.64 12.52 9.14
CA LEU A 204 16.46 12.20 7.73
C LEU A 204 17.80 11.82 7.08
N ALA A 205 18.85 12.56 7.37
CA ALA A 205 20.20 12.25 6.89
C ALA A 205 20.68 10.89 7.37
N SER A 206 20.39 10.52 8.65
CA SER A 206 20.71 9.20 9.20
C SER A 206 19.93 8.08 8.50
N ILE A 207 18.65 8.28 8.22
CA ILE A 207 17.82 7.30 7.49
C ILE A 207 18.33 7.11 6.06
N VAL A 208 18.54 8.19 5.33
CA VAL A 208 19.07 8.14 3.95
C VAL A 208 20.48 7.55 3.94
N GLY A 209 21.29 7.86 4.96
CA GLY A 209 22.66 7.33 5.09
C GLY A 209 22.73 5.83 5.39
N SER A 210 21.66 5.21 5.88
CA SER A 210 21.58 3.76 6.09
C SER A 210 21.28 2.97 4.82
N GLN A 211 20.84 3.65 3.75
CA GLN A 211 20.49 3.05 2.46
C GLN A 211 21.74 2.77 1.62
N ALA A 212 21.71 1.71 0.83
CA ALA A 212 22.81 1.41 -0.11
C ALA A 212 22.81 2.36 -1.31
N LEU A 213 21.65 2.82 -1.77
CA LEU A 213 21.51 3.82 -2.83
C LEU A 213 21.14 5.17 -2.21
N PRO A 214 21.81 6.28 -2.57
CA PRO A 214 21.54 7.58 -1.97
C PRO A 214 20.21 8.17 -2.38
N GLY A 215 19.69 9.08 -1.56
CA GLY A 215 18.50 9.88 -1.84
C GLY A 215 17.22 9.36 -1.20
N LEU A 216 16.23 10.23 -1.09
CA LEU A 216 14.89 9.91 -0.60
C LEU A 216 13.99 9.60 -1.78
N MET A 217 13.18 8.55 -1.66
CA MET A 217 12.22 8.19 -2.71
C MET A 217 11.00 9.12 -2.67
N GLU A 218 10.47 9.41 -3.85
CA GLU A 218 9.19 10.09 -4.03
C GLU A 218 8.07 9.06 -4.28
N PRO A 219 6.78 9.42 -4.08
CA PRO A 219 5.65 8.51 -4.30
C PRO A 219 5.63 7.87 -5.70
N GLU A 220 6.04 8.61 -6.72
CA GLU A 220 6.08 8.18 -8.12
C GLU A 220 7.09 7.07 -8.36
N ASP A 221 8.19 7.02 -7.59
CA ASP A 221 9.22 5.99 -7.69
C ASP A 221 8.67 4.58 -7.41
N MET A 222 7.52 4.49 -6.73
CA MET A 222 6.88 3.22 -6.43
C MET A 222 6.20 2.59 -7.64
N ALA A 223 5.69 3.40 -8.57
CA ALA A 223 4.78 2.96 -9.62
C ALA A 223 5.33 1.81 -10.48
N GLU A 224 6.61 1.85 -10.84
CA GLU A 224 7.21 0.86 -11.74
C GLU A 224 7.20 -0.55 -11.17
N THR A 225 7.46 -0.71 -9.86
CA THR A 225 7.42 -2.03 -9.21
C THR A 225 6.00 -2.59 -9.19
N TYR A 226 5.00 -1.74 -8.91
CA TYR A 226 3.60 -2.18 -8.95
C TYR A 226 3.16 -2.52 -10.36
N MET A 227 3.52 -1.73 -11.37
CA MET A 227 3.23 -2.03 -12.77
C MET A 227 3.89 -3.33 -13.23
N PHE A 228 5.15 -3.58 -12.85
CA PHE A 228 5.81 -4.85 -13.10
C PHE A 228 5.03 -6.03 -12.51
N LEU A 229 4.65 -5.95 -11.22
CA LEU A 229 3.89 -7.00 -10.55
C LEU A 229 2.47 -7.19 -11.13
N ALA A 230 1.87 -6.14 -11.69
CA ALA A 230 0.58 -6.19 -12.37
C ALA A 230 0.67 -6.83 -13.77
N SER A 231 1.82 -6.79 -14.40
CA SER A 231 2.03 -7.20 -15.79
C SER A 231 2.32 -8.70 -15.95
N ASP A 232 2.30 -9.16 -17.19
CA ASP A 232 2.66 -10.52 -17.57
C ASP A 232 4.17 -10.82 -17.38
N ALA A 233 5.02 -9.78 -17.25
CA ALA A 233 6.43 -9.95 -16.91
C ALA A 233 6.61 -10.64 -15.55
N ALA A 234 5.63 -10.50 -14.64
CA ALA A 234 5.62 -11.15 -13.33
C ALA A 234 4.78 -12.45 -13.28
N LYS A 235 4.44 -13.08 -14.42
CA LYS A 235 3.55 -14.25 -14.47
C LYS A 235 3.97 -15.43 -13.61
N ASN A 236 5.25 -15.57 -13.32
CA ASN A 236 5.81 -16.62 -12.48
C ASN A 236 6.15 -16.17 -11.05
N ILE A 237 5.71 -14.96 -10.65
CA ILE A 237 6.00 -14.36 -9.35
C ILE A 237 4.71 -14.30 -8.54
N THR A 238 4.65 -15.09 -7.45
CA THR A 238 3.55 -15.06 -6.48
C THR A 238 4.07 -15.42 -5.09
N GLY A 239 3.43 -14.90 -4.05
CA GLY A 239 3.82 -15.10 -2.65
C GLY A 239 5.08 -14.34 -2.23
N GLN A 240 5.58 -13.44 -3.07
CA GLN A 240 6.83 -12.72 -2.83
C GLN A 240 6.59 -11.39 -2.13
N SER A 241 7.63 -10.95 -1.42
CA SER A 241 7.70 -9.63 -0.76
C SER A 241 8.90 -8.88 -1.32
N LEU A 242 8.66 -7.87 -2.16
CA LEU A 242 9.71 -7.11 -2.83
C LEU A 242 10.03 -5.84 -2.03
N GLY A 243 11.30 -5.68 -1.62
CA GLY A 243 11.82 -4.42 -1.06
C GLY A 243 11.95 -3.37 -2.17
N VAL A 244 11.43 -2.17 -1.92
CA VAL A 244 11.71 -0.97 -2.71
C VAL A 244 12.13 0.09 -1.69
N ASP A 245 13.37 -0.02 -1.25
CA ASP A 245 13.88 0.64 -0.05
C ASP A 245 15.33 1.13 -0.21
N ARG A 246 15.83 1.20 -1.44
CA ARG A 246 17.21 1.58 -1.74
C ARG A 246 18.28 0.74 -1.02
N GLY A 247 17.90 -0.50 -0.62
CA GLY A 247 18.82 -1.40 0.10
C GLY A 247 18.97 -1.06 1.59
N GLU A 248 17.97 -0.41 2.20
CA GLU A 248 17.93 -0.15 3.64
C GLU A 248 17.78 -1.44 4.45
N VAL A 249 16.96 -2.38 3.97
CA VAL A 249 16.72 -3.68 4.62
C VAL A 249 16.87 -4.81 3.60
N PRO A 250 18.11 -5.17 3.22
CA PRO A 250 18.34 -6.27 2.28
C PRO A 250 17.93 -7.62 2.89
N TRP A 251 17.46 -8.54 2.05
CA TRP A 251 17.00 -9.91 2.42
C TRP A 251 17.76 -10.97 1.66
#